data_d755fc228e7de972f5bca8934e9cb96a
#
_entry.id   d755fc228e7de972f5bca8934e9cb96a
#
_cell.length_a   1.000
_cell.length_b   1.000
_cell.length_c   1.000
_cell.angle_alpha   90.00
_cell.angle_beta   90.00
_cell.angle_gamma   90.00
#
_symmetry.space_group_name_H-M   'P 1'
#
loop_
_entity.id
_entity.type
_entity.pdbx_description
1 polymer ?
#
loop_
_entity_poly.entity_id
_entity_poly.type
_entity_poly.pdbx_seq_one_letter_code
_entity_poly.pdbx_strand_id
1 'polypeptide(L)'
;MLTPLAAALSGPVLACDLALALAVDVSGSVDAEEYRLQMDGLAEALRDSVISEALVRGRAEILLVQWTGASRQQVTIPWTPVDSFEALEALADRIATDPRLWRNYSTAIGEALRVTSAEFEAAGHCKRHLIDVSGDGVSNEGIAPVQLHADLLAAGITVNAIAIEQSEPDLTAYFFENVIVGEGAFVVTASTFADYPERIRRKLLREVTRATASLAPQGAPHPVR
;
A
#
# COMPACT_ATOMS: atom_id res chain seq x y z
N MET A 1 41.52 38.91 1.84
CA MET A 1 41.28 37.59 1.21
C MET A 1 39.80 37.30 1.38
N LEU A 2 38.97 37.46 0.33
CA LEU A 2 37.54 37.10 0.35
C LEU A 2 37.43 35.69 -0.17
N THR A 3 36.94 34.79 0.68
CA THR A 3 36.55 33.40 0.27
C THR A 3 35.19 33.44 -0.44
N PRO A 4 35.05 32.87 -1.63
CA PRO A 4 33.75 32.81 -2.28
C PRO A 4 32.88 31.77 -1.56
N LEU A 5 31.67 32.19 -1.15
CA LEU A 5 30.60 31.34 -0.65
C LEU A 5 30.04 30.53 -1.82
N ALA A 6 30.31 29.24 -1.87
CA ALA A 6 29.74 28.35 -2.86
C ALA A 6 28.25 28.18 -2.56
N ALA A 7 27.38 28.76 -3.37
CA ALA A 7 25.94 28.48 -3.36
C ALA A 7 25.72 27.04 -3.86
N ALA A 8 25.26 26.16 -2.98
CA ALA A 8 24.79 24.85 -3.36
C ALA A 8 23.51 25.01 -4.20
N LEU A 9 23.59 24.70 -5.48
CA LEU A 9 22.44 24.57 -6.37
C LEU A 9 21.63 23.33 -5.94
N SER A 10 20.61 23.55 -5.13
CA SER A 10 19.58 22.53 -4.89
C SER A 10 18.85 22.33 -6.21
N GLY A 11 19.16 21.24 -6.93
CA GLY A 11 18.37 20.80 -8.07
C GLY A 11 16.90 20.57 -7.63
N PRO A 12 15.92 20.65 -8.56
CA PRO A 12 14.55 20.34 -8.22
C PRO A 12 14.49 18.91 -7.64
N VAL A 13 14.05 18.78 -6.40
CA VAL A 13 13.68 17.49 -5.83
C VAL A 13 12.50 17.01 -6.69
N LEU A 14 12.71 15.98 -7.51
CA LEU A 14 11.64 15.39 -8.29
C LEU A 14 10.63 14.80 -7.32
N ALA A 15 9.41 15.31 -7.36
CA ALA A 15 8.38 14.98 -6.38
C ALA A 15 7.93 13.51 -6.51
N CYS A 16 7.91 12.78 -5.40
CA CYS A 16 7.24 11.49 -5.28
C CYS A 16 5.72 11.70 -5.34
N ASP A 17 5.03 10.99 -6.24
CA ASP A 17 3.58 11.12 -6.39
C ASP A 17 2.81 10.21 -5.42
N LEU A 18 3.38 9.07 -5.02
CA LEU A 18 2.73 8.06 -4.20
C LEU A 18 3.72 7.35 -3.27
N ALA A 19 3.47 7.41 -1.97
CA ALA A 19 4.00 6.47 -0.99
C ALA A 19 2.96 5.37 -0.77
N LEU A 20 3.29 4.12 -1.14
CA LEU A 20 2.43 2.95 -1.06
C LEU A 20 2.97 1.96 -0.04
N ALA A 21 2.27 1.78 1.07
CA ALA A 21 2.58 0.76 2.06
C ALA A 21 1.71 -0.48 1.85
N LEU A 22 2.32 -1.61 1.54
CA LEU A 22 1.68 -2.91 1.38
C LEU A 22 1.67 -3.63 2.75
N ALA A 23 0.51 -3.73 3.38
CA ALA A 23 0.34 -4.39 4.68
C ALA A 23 -0.27 -5.78 4.47
N VAL A 24 0.57 -6.82 4.56
CA VAL A 24 0.25 -8.21 4.22
C VAL A 24 -0.04 -9.02 5.47
N ASP A 25 -1.21 -9.65 5.52
CA ASP A 25 -1.62 -10.57 6.58
C ASP A 25 -0.81 -11.86 6.53
N VAL A 26 -0.24 -12.22 7.68
CA VAL A 26 0.43 -13.50 7.93
C VAL A 26 -0.14 -14.19 9.18
N SER A 27 -1.41 -13.90 9.52
CA SER A 27 -2.11 -14.46 10.67
C SER A 27 -2.31 -15.98 10.55
N GLY A 28 -2.89 -16.58 11.59
CA GLY A 28 -2.98 -18.03 11.70
C GLY A 28 -3.87 -18.70 10.66
N SER A 29 -4.79 -17.98 10.06
CA SER A 29 -5.67 -18.45 8.97
C SER A 29 -4.95 -18.57 7.63
N VAL A 30 -3.91 -17.75 7.39
CA VAL A 30 -3.10 -17.81 6.17
C VAL A 30 -2.08 -18.94 6.26
N ASP A 31 -2.14 -19.91 5.37
CA ASP A 31 -1.15 -20.97 5.30
C ASP A 31 0.10 -20.60 4.47
N ALA A 32 1.03 -21.54 4.28
CA ALA A 32 2.29 -21.24 3.58
C ALA A 32 2.10 -21.09 2.05
N GLU A 33 1.15 -21.79 1.47
CA GLU A 33 0.82 -21.72 0.05
C GLU A 33 0.05 -20.42 -0.24
N GLU A 34 -0.91 -20.08 0.61
CA GLU A 34 -1.69 -18.85 0.56
C GLU A 34 -0.80 -17.61 0.70
N TYR A 35 0.16 -17.65 1.63
CA TYR A 35 1.17 -16.60 1.73
C TYR A 35 1.97 -16.46 0.43
N ARG A 36 2.37 -17.56 -0.21
CA ARG A 36 3.07 -17.51 -1.50
C ARG A 36 2.19 -16.90 -2.59
N LEU A 37 0.91 -17.27 -2.66
CA LEU A 37 -0.04 -16.67 -3.61
C LEU A 37 -0.17 -15.15 -3.42
N GLN A 38 -0.17 -14.66 -2.18
CA GLN A 38 -0.17 -13.21 -1.93
C GLN A 38 1.11 -12.54 -2.44
N MET A 39 2.28 -13.06 -2.05
CA MET A 39 3.56 -12.43 -2.39
C MET A 39 3.87 -12.49 -3.89
N ASP A 40 3.62 -13.63 -4.52
CA ASP A 40 3.77 -13.80 -5.96
C ASP A 40 2.79 -12.91 -6.72
N GLY A 41 1.52 -12.85 -6.25
CA GLY A 41 0.50 -11.98 -6.85
C GLY A 41 0.85 -10.49 -6.76
N LEU A 42 1.41 -10.04 -5.64
CA LEU A 42 1.92 -8.66 -5.48
C LEU A 42 3.07 -8.40 -6.45
N ALA A 43 4.06 -9.27 -6.51
CA ALA A 43 5.22 -9.13 -7.39
C ALA A 43 4.80 -9.08 -8.87
N GLU A 44 3.91 -9.98 -9.29
CA GLU A 44 3.36 -9.99 -10.66
C GLU A 44 2.54 -8.74 -10.97
N ALA A 45 1.75 -8.24 -10.02
CA ALA A 45 0.99 -7.02 -10.21
C ALA A 45 1.89 -5.80 -10.40
N LEU A 46 3.02 -5.70 -9.67
CA LEU A 46 4.01 -4.64 -9.87
C LEU A 46 4.67 -4.70 -11.26
N ARG A 47 4.77 -5.88 -11.87
CA ARG A 47 5.28 -6.11 -13.22
C ARG A 47 4.28 -5.79 -14.34
N ASP A 48 3.00 -5.59 -14.02
CA ASP A 48 2.02 -5.15 -15.03
C ASP A 48 2.48 -3.86 -15.70
N SER A 49 2.42 -3.80 -17.03
CA SER A 49 3.00 -2.70 -17.81
C SER A 49 2.40 -1.33 -17.49
N VAL A 50 1.11 -1.27 -17.17
CA VAL A 50 0.43 0.00 -16.83
C VAL A 50 0.77 0.44 -15.41
N ILE A 51 0.82 -0.52 -14.48
CA ILE A 51 1.17 -0.26 -13.08
C ILE A 51 2.64 0.17 -12.99
N SER A 52 3.54 -0.59 -13.61
CA SER A 52 4.99 -0.30 -13.60
C SER A 52 5.30 1.07 -14.19
N GLU A 53 4.70 1.41 -15.34
CA GLU A 53 4.88 2.72 -15.96
C GLU A 53 4.38 3.86 -15.05
N ALA A 54 3.22 3.68 -14.40
CA ALA A 54 2.68 4.70 -13.50
C ALA A 54 3.55 4.91 -12.25
N LEU A 55 4.04 3.82 -11.64
CA LEU A 55 4.90 3.86 -10.46
C LEU A 55 6.25 4.52 -10.77
N VAL A 56 6.92 4.11 -11.86
CA VAL A 56 8.21 4.68 -12.28
C VAL A 56 8.07 6.15 -12.63
N ARG A 57 7.07 6.52 -13.43
CA ARG A 57 6.83 7.92 -13.82
C ARG A 57 6.50 8.79 -12.61
N GLY A 58 5.70 8.28 -11.67
CA GLY A 58 5.34 8.95 -10.43
C GLY A 58 6.44 8.93 -9.37
N ARG A 59 7.57 8.25 -9.63
CA ARG A 59 8.66 8.07 -8.65
C ARG A 59 8.13 7.59 -7.31
N ALA A 60 7.25 6.59 -7.35
CA ALA A 60 6.62 6.06 -6.18
C ALA A 60 7.64 5.49 -5.19
N GLU A 61 7.28 5.47 -3.92
CA GLU A 61 7.99 4.73 -2.88
C GLU A 61 7.10 3.61 -2.37
N ILE A 62 7.66 2.43 -2.21
CA ILE A 62 6.93 1.24 -1.76
C ILE A 62 7.58 0.68 -0.52
N LEU A 63 6.75 0.35 0.47
CA LEU A 63 7.11 -0.31 1.72
C LEU A 63 6.28 -1.58 1.88
N LEU A 64 6.83 -2.63 2.49
CA LEU A 64 6.07 -3.82 2.85
C LEU A 64 6.16 -4.10 4.34
N VAL A 65 4.99 -4.33 4.93
CA VAL A 65 4.81 -4.72 6.33
C VAL A 65 4.13 -6.07 6.36
N GLN A 66 4.71 -7.05 7.02
CA GLN A 66 4.01 -8.25 7.44
C GLN A 66 3.39 -8.02 8.82
N TRP A 67 2.15 -8.47 9.01
CA TRP A 67 1.44 -8.28 10.26
C TRP A 67 0.59 -9.49 10.66
N THR A 68 0.38 -9.65 11.98
CA THR A 68 -0.50 -10.65 12.58
C THR A 68 -1.02 -10.15 13.94
N GLY A 69 -0.80 -10.84 15.08
CA GLY A 69 -1.27 -10.42 16.40
C GLY A 69 -0.72 -9.06 16.89
N ALA A 70 -1.27 -8.52 17.96
CA ALA A 70 -1.10 -7.13 18.41
C ALA A 70 0.35 -6.67 18.62
N SER A 71 1.31 -7.54 18.82
CA SER A 71 2.74 -7.21 19.01
C SER A 71 3.63 -7.68 17.85
N ARG A 72 3.06 -7.97 16.69
CA ARG A 72 3.75 -8.62 15.55
C ARG A 72 3.45 -7.92 14.25
N GLN A 73 4.05 -6.77 14.09
CA GLN A 73 4.11 -6.02 12.83
C GLN A 73 5.59 -5.75 12.54
N GLN A 74 6.02 -6.04 11.33
CA GLN A 74 7.42 -5.88 10.92
C GLN A 74 7.50 -5.30 9.52
N VAL A 75 8.23 -4.21 9.37
CA VAL A 75 8.68 -3.75 8.05
C VAL A 75 9.72 -4.76 7.56
N THR A 76 9.38 -5.52 6.54
CA THR A 76 10.30 -6.50 5.91
C THR A 76 11.00 -5.91 4.70
N ILE A 77 10.33 -4.97 4.00
CA ILE A 77 10.93 -4.19 2.93
C ILE A 77 10.72 -2.71 3.28
N PRO A 78 11.78 -1.96 3.65
CA PRO A 78 11.68 -0.53 3.96
C PRO A 78 11.32 0.28 2.72
N TRP A 79 10.94 1.55 2.90
CA TRP A 79 10.67 2.47 1.79
C TRP A 79 11.74 2.34 0.71
N THR A 80 11.30 1.92 -0.45
CA THR A 80 12.15 1.63 -1.61
C THR A 80 11.69 2.51 -2.77
N PRO A 81 12.54 3.43 -3.24
CA PRO A 81 12.21 4.28 -4.39
C PRO A 81 12.06 3.47 -5.67
N VAL A 82 11.04 3.80 -6.46
CA VAL A 82 10.77 3.23 -7.78
C VAL A 82 11.06 4.32 -8.83
N ASP A 83 12.32 4.50 -9.15
CA ASP A 83 12.79 5.53 -10.09
C ASP A 83 13.18 4.97 -11.47
N SER A 84 13.18 3.66 -11.62
CA SER A 84 13.43 2.95 -12.88
C SER A 84 12.70 1.60 -12.92
N PHE A 85 12.56 1.01 -14.11
CA PHE A 85 11.99 -0.32 -14.27
C PHE A 85 12.87 -1.40 -13.63
N GLU A 86 14.20 -1.21 -13.63
CA GLU A 86 15.16 -2.10 -12.97
C GLU A 86 14.99 -2.08 -11.45
N ALA A 87 14.78 -0.89 -10.86
CA ALA A 87 14.51 -0.76 -9.43
C ALA A 87 13.20 -1.44 -9.04
N LEU A 88 12.15 -1.30 -9.87
CA LEU A 88 10.87 -1.96 -9.65
C LEU A 88 10.97 -3.47 -9.78
N GLU A 89 11.70 -3.98 -10.78
CA GLU A 89 11.91 -5.42 -10.95
C GLU A 89 12.66 -6.03 -9.76
N ALA A 90 13.73 -5.36 -9.31
CA ALA A 90 14.46 -5.78 -8.11
C ALA A 90 13.58 -5.76 -6.85
N LEU A 91 12.66 -4.79 -6.73
CA LEU A 91 11.68 -4.75 -5.63
C LEU A 91 10.68 -5.90 -5.73
N ALA A 92 10.15 -6.17 -6.93
CA ALA A 92 9.23 -7.27 -7.16
C ALA A 92 9.88 -8.63 -6.83
N ASP A 93 11.14 -8.83 -7.20
CA ASP A 93 11.91 -10.03 -6.82
C ASP A 93 12.08 -10.15 -5.31
N ARG A 94 12.35 -9.04 -4.61
CA ARG A 94 12.44 -9.03 -3.14
C ARG A 94 11.10 -9.40 -2.50
N ILE A 95 9.99 -8.87 -2.99
CA ILE A 95 8.64 -9.22 -2.54
C ILE A 95 8.38 -10.70 -2.78
N ALA A 96 8.61 -11.19 -4.01
CA ALA A 96 8.41 -12.59 -4.36
C ALA A 96 9.21 -13.57 -3.48
N THR A 97 10.33 -13.16 -2.91
CA THR A 97 11.21 -14.01 -2.10
C THR A 97 11.18 -13.68 -0.60
N ASP A 98 10.38 -12.69 -0.18
CA ASP A 98 10.28 -12.30 1.22
C ASP A 98 9.76 -13.46 2.08
N PRO A 99 10.47 -13.88 3.14
CA PRO A 99 10.05 -15.01 3.95
C PRO A 99 8.90 -14.64 4.90
N ARG A 100 7.95 -15.54 5.09
CA ARG A 100 6.91 -15.39 6.10
C ARG A 100 7.51 -15.42 7.51
N LEU A 101 7.28 -14.36 8.29
CA LEU A 101 7.91 -14.21 9.62
C LEU A 101 7.19 -15.01 10.71
N TRP A 102 5.86 -15.07 10.69
CA TRP A 102 5.08 -15.67 11.78
C TRP A 102 4.06 -16.69 11.27
N ARG A 103 3.56 -17.50 12.22
CA ARG A 103 2.53 -18.52 12.00
C ARG A 103 1.66 -18.61 13.25
N ASN A 104 0.38 -18.93 13.08
CA ASN A 104 -0.54 -19.28 14.18
C ASN A 104 -0.74 -18.18 15.23
N TYR A 105 -0.85 -16.92 14.82
CA TYR A 105 -1.19 -15.79 15.66
C TYR A 105 -2.52 -15.17 15.24
N SER A 106 -3.05 -14.29 16.11
CA SER A 106 -4.31 -13.58 15.93
C SER A 106 -4.25 -12.57 14.78
N THR A 107 -5.38 -11.94 14.49
CA THR A 107 -5.57 -10.93 13.45
C THR A 107 -5.73 -9.56 14.11
N ALA A 108 -4.71 -8.69 14.04
CA ALA A 108 -4.69 -7.38 14.68
C ALA A 108 -4.56 -6.24 13.63
N ILE A 109 -5.63 -6.02 12.86
CA ILE A 109 -5.64 -5.05 11.75
C ILE A 109 -5.38 -3.63 12.26
N GLY A 110 -5.96 -3.23 13.40
CA GLY A 110 -5.73 -1.89 13.95
C GLY A 110 -4.26 -1.65 14.31
N GLU A 111 -3.57 -2.65 14.88
CA GLU A 111 -2.13 -2.53 15.14
C GLU A 111 -1.31 -2.47 13.86
N ALA A 112 -1.70 -3.23 12.83
CA ALA A 112 -1.09 -3.14 11.51
C ALA A 112 -1.22 -1.73 10.94
N LEU A 113 -2.41 -1.13 10.97
CA LEU A 113 -2.64 0.25 10.52
C LEU A 113 -1.83 1.26 11.34
N ARG A 114 -1.80 1.13 12.67
CA ARG A 114 -1.07 2.03 13.55
C ARG A 114 0.44 2.02 13.27
N VAL A 115 1.04 0.84 13.15
CA VAL A 115 2.48 0.70 12.88
C VAL A 115 2.79 1.18 11.46
N THR A 116 2.00 0.76 10.47
CA THR A 116 2.22 1.16 9.07
C THR A 116 2.05 2.66 8.88
N SER A 117 1.08 3.30 9.55
CA SER A 117 0.90 4.75 9.44
C SER A 117 2.06 5.56 9.99
N ALA A 118 2.75 5.08 11.02
CA ALA A 118 3.93 5.74 11.58
C ALA A 118 5.12 5.77 10.59
N GLU A 119 5.20 4.83 9.67
CA GLU A 119 6.27 4.78 8.66
C GLU A 119 6.19 5.94 7.65
N PHE A 120 5.01 6.56 7.47
CA PHE A 120 4.85 7.68 6.53
C PHE A 120 5.55 8.97 6.97
N GLU A 121 6.01 9.07 8.21
CA GLU A 121 6.85 10.20 8.62
C GLU A 121 8.11 10.28 7.75
N ALA A 122 8.71 9.15 7.39
CA ALA A 122 9.87 9.09 6.52
C ALA A 122 9.54 9.39 5.04
N ALA A 123 8.32 9.13 4.59
CA ALA A 123 7.85 9.33 3.21
C ALA A 123 6.98 10.60 3.04
N GLY A 124 7.01 11.52 3.99
CA GLY A 124 6.17 12.72 4.03
C GLY A 124 6.36 13.69 2.86
N HIS A 125 7.39 13.50 2.04
CA HIS A 125 7.63 14.27 0.82
C HIS A 125 6.80 13.81 -0.38
N CYS A 126 6.15 12.62 -0.30
CA CYS A 126 5.26 12.13 -1.35
C CYS A 126 3.89 12.85 -1.27
N LYS A 127 3.26 13.06 -2.43
CA LYS A 127 1.98 13.79 -2.53
C LYS A 127 0.79 13.01 -1.96
N ARG A 128 0.84 11.69 -2.06
CA ARG A 128 -0.24 10.79 -1.61
C ARG A 128 0.35 9.70 -0.71
N HIS A 129 -0.36 9.41 0.36
CA HIS A 129 -0.02 8.36 1.31
C HIS A 129 -1.13 7.30 1.27
N LEU A 130 -0.78 6.07 0.94
CA LEU A 130 -1.72 4.97 0.77
C LEU A 130 -1.25 3.73 1.52
N ILE A 131 -2.11 3.19 2.38
CA ILE A 131 -1.97 1.84 2.94
C ILE A 131 -2.87 0.90 2.14
N ASP A 132 -2.29 -0.16 1.61
CA ASP A 132 -2.97 -1.28 0.99
C ASP A 132 -2.96 -2.47 1.95
N VAL A 133 -4.10 -2.79 2.55
CA VAL A 133 -4.25 -3.89 3.52
C VAL A 133 -4.80 -5.13 2.81
N SER A 134 -4.11 -6.26 2.92
CA SER A 134 -4.67 -7.57 2.57
C SER A 134 -4.89 -8.42 3.81
N GLY A 135 -6.03 -9.12 3.88
CA GLY A 135 -6.34 -10.02 4.98
C GLY A 135 -7.54 -10.92 4.69
N ASP A 136 -7.62 -12.05 5.42
CA ASP A 136 -8.62 -13.10 5.28
C ASP A 136 -9.50 -13.29 6.53
N GLY A 137 -9.43 -12.35 7.50
CA GLY A 137 -10.20 -12.41 8.73
C GLY A 137 -10.52 -11.05 9.34
N VAL A 138 -11.49 -11.05 10.26
CA VAL A 138 -11.83 -9.88 11.07
C VAL A 138 -10.76 -9.61 12.14
N SER A 139 -10.60 -8.36 12.54
CA SER A 139 -9.70 -8.02 13.66
C SER A 139 -10.24 -8.59 14.96
N ASN A 140 -9.45 -9.43 15.62
CA ASN A 140 -9.83 -10.14 16.86
C ASN A 140 -8.88 -9.88 18.02
N GLU A 141 -7.88 -9.01 17.84
CA GLU A 141 -6.93 -8.61 18.85
C GLU A 141 -6.51 -7.14 18.64
N GLY A 142 -6.09 -6.47 19.73
CA GLY A 142 -5.55 -5.11 19.69
C GLY A 142 -6.60 -4.02 19.50
N ILE A 143 -6.20 -2.90 18.93
CA ILE A 143 -7.06 -1.73 18.68
C ILE A 143 -8.04 -2.05 17.55
N ALA A 144 -9.32 -1.68 17.72
CA ALA A 144 -10.27 -1.80 16.61
C ALA A 144 -9.88 -0.83 15.49
N PRO A 145 -9.82 -1.28 14.21
CA PRO A 145 -9.35 -0.44 13.09
C PRO A 145 -10.06 0.91 12.98
N VAL A 146 -11.38 0.93 13.19
CA VAL A 146 -12.21 2.15 13.14
C VAL A 146 -11.76 3.24 14.11
N GLN A 147 -11.12 2.89 15.23
CA GLN A 147 -10.62 3.85 16.20
C GLN A 147 -9.45 4.70 15.65
N LEU A 148 -8.78 4.25 14.60
CA LEU A 148 -7.67 4.96 13.96
C LEU A 148 -8.13 5.87 12.81
N HIS A 149 -9.39 5.81 12.40
CA HIS A 149 -9.87 6.56 11.23
C HIS A 149 -9.61 8.06 11.34
N ALA A 150 -9.88 8.65 12.52
CA ALA A 150 -9.66 10.08 12.72
C ALA A 150 -8.19 10.48 12.58
N ASP A 151 -7.28 9.69 13.14
CA ASP A 151 -5.84 9.94 13.08
C ASP A 151 -5.29 9.76 11.66
N LEU A 152 -5.73 8.70 10.95
CA LEU A 152 -5.36 8.44 9.56
C LEU A 152 -5.82 9.57 8.63
N LEU A 153 -7.07 10.03 8.79
CA LEU A 153 -7.59 11.18 8.05
C LEU A 153 -6.80 12.47 8.34
N ALA A 154 -6.48 12.73 9.60
CA ALA A 154 -5.68 13.89 9.99
C ALA A 154 -4.27 13.85 9.41
N ALA A 155 -3.69 12.66 9.26
CA ALA A 155 -2.40 12.43 8.61
C ALA A 155 -2.47 12.44 7.06
N GLY A 156 -3.65 12.57 6.47
CA GLY A 156 -3.84 12.52 5.01
C GLY A 156 -3.58 11.13 4.40
N ILE A 157 -3.71 10.08 5.20
CA ILE A 157 -3.49 8.69 4.76
C ILE A 157 -4.81 8.09 4.30
N THR A 158 -4.81 7.51 3.11
CA THR A 158 -5.92 6.69 2.60
C THR A 158 -5.61 5.23 2.87
N VAL A 159 -6.61 4.46 3.31
CA VAL A 159 -6.52 3.00 3.47
C VAL A 159 -7.48 2.34 2.50
N ASN A 160 -6.94 1.55 1.58
CA ASN A 160 -7.70 0.62 0.74
C ASN A 160 -7.45 -0.81 1.22
N ALA A 161 -8.31 -1.73 0.83
CA ALA A 161 -8.17 -3.12 1.26
C ALA A 161 -8.51 -4.13 0.16
N ILE A 162 -7.94 -5.34 0.31
CA ILE A 162 -8.42 -6.55 -0.35
C ILE A 162 -8.83 -7.54 0.73
N ALA A 163 -10.11 -7.89 0.74
CA ALA A 163 -10.69 -8.88 1.63
C ALA A 163 -10.74 -10.24 0.92
N ILE A 164 -10.14 -11.27 1.54
CA ILE A 164 -10.12 -12.64 1.00
C ILE A 164 -11.16 -13.45 1.78
N GLU A 165 -12.31 -13.72 1.15
CA GLU A 165 -13.51 -14.29 1.82
C GLU A 165 -13.50 -15.84 1.90
N GLN A 166 -12.36 -16.49 1.72
CA GLN A 166 -12.27 -17.94 1.66
C GLN A 166 -12.85 -18.64 2.90
N SER A 167 -12.60 -18.10 4.08
CA SER A 167 -13.00 -18.68 5.36
C SER A 167 -13.96 -17.81 6.17
N GLU A 168 -14.11 -16.54 5.83
CA GLU A 168 -14.92 -15.57 6.57
C GLU A 168 -15.94 -14.90 5.63
N PRO A 169 -17.20 -15.38 5.60
CA PRO A 169 -18.27 -14.74 4.83
C PRO A 169 -18.48 -13.28 5.26
N ASP A 170 -18.86 -12.42 4.32
CA ASP A 170 -19.14 -11.00 4.56
C ASP A 170 -17.91 -10.17 4.99
N LEU A 171 -16.68 -10.70 4.83
CA LEU A 171 -15.46 -10.00 5.21
C LEU A 171 -15.30 -8.66 4.48
N THR A 172 -15.74 -8.59 3.22
CA THR A 172 -15.75 -7.34 2.44
C THR A 172 -16.57 -6.25 3.12
N ALA A 173 -17.74 -6.60 3.67
CA ALA A 173 -18.58 -5.64 4.42
C ALA A 173 -17.88 -5.17 5.70
N TYR A 174 -17.26 -6.10 6.44
CA TYR A 174 -16.47 -5.75 7.62
C TYR A 174 -15.33 -4.79 7.29
N PHE A 175 -14.56 -5.05 6.22
CA PHE A 175 -13.47 -4.19 5.78
C PHE A 175 -13.97 -2.82 5.33
N PHE A 176 -15.11 -2.78 4.63
CA PHE A 176 -15.73 -1.52 4.21
C PHE A 176 -16.17 -0.66 5.41
N GLU A 177 -16.73 -1.26 6.44
CA GLU A 177 -17.25 -0.54 7.61
C GLU A 177 -16.16 -0.16 8.63
N ASN A 178 -15.09 -0.98 8.75
CA ASN A 178 -14.17 -0.86 9.87
C ASN A 178 -12.72 -0.57 9.48
N VAL A 179 -12.27 -0.90 8.25
CA VAL A 179 -10.85 -0.86 7.89
C VAL A 179 -10.51 0.29 6.95
N ILE A 180 -11.27 0.44 5.85
CA ILE A 180 -10.95 1.46 4.85
C ILE A 180 -11.30 2.85 5.35
N VAL A 181 -10.48 3.84 4.97
CA VAL A 181 -10.69 5.24 5.33
C VAL A 181 -10.00 6.16 4.31
N GLY A 182 -10.53 7.37 4.14
CA GLY A 182 -10.00 8.38 3.23
C GLY A 182 -10.84 8.59 1.98
N GLU A 183 -10.54 9.67 1.26
CA GLU A 183 -11.30 10.05 0.06
C GLU A 183 -11.16 9.00 -1.04
N GLY A 184 -12.30 8.44 -1.46
CA GLY A 184 -12.38 7.44 -2.48
C GLY A 184 -11.76 6.08 -2.10
N ALA A 185 -11.57 5.81 -0.80
CA ALA A 185 -11.18 4.51 -0.30
C ALA A 185 -12.13 3.40 -0.76
N PHE A 186 -11.61 2.20 -0.96
CA PHE A 186 -12.39 1.08 -1.47
C PHE A 186 -11.86 -0.28 -1.01
N VAL A 187 -12.73 -1.27 -1.03
CA VAL A 187 -12.39 -2.68 -0.82
C VAL A 187 -12.52 -3.42 -2.15
N VAL A 188 -11.63 -4.36 -2.38
CA VAL A 188 -11.74 -5.38 -3.43
C VAL A 188 -11.94 -6.73 -2.77
N THR A 189 -12.86 -7.54 -3.29
CA THR A 189 -13.11 -8.90 -2.81
C THR A 189 -12.32 -9.91 -3.65
N ALA A 190 -11.57 -10.79 -3.00
CA ALA A 190 -11.09 -12.06 -3.54
C ALA A 190 -11.90 -13.18 -2.88
N SER A 191 -12.53 -14.05 -3.66
CA SER A 191 -13.31 -15.17 -3.09
C SER A 191 -12.43 -16.23 -2.45
N THR A 192 -11.20 -16.38 -2.96
CA THR A 192 -10.18 -17.28 -2.45
C THR A 192 -8.79 -16.69 -2.63
N PHE A 193 -7.77 -17.29 -2.01
CA PHE A 193 -6.37 -16.92 -2.29
C PHE A 193 -5.96 -17.18 -3.75
N ALA A 194 -6.58 -18.11 -4.44
CA ALA A 194 -6.34 -18.33 -5.88
C ALA A 194 -6.79 -17.15 -6.75
N ASP A 195 -7.78 -16.38 -6.29
CA ASP A 195 -8.25 -15.17 -6.98
C ASP A 195 -7.36 -13.94 -6.68
N TYR A 196 -6.57 -13.99 -5.61
CA TYR A 196 -5.80 -12.84 -5.12
C TYR A 196 -4.92 -12.19 -6.20
N PRO A 197 -4.14 -12.93 -7.03
CA PRO A 197 -3.25 -12.30 -8.02
C PRO A 197 -3.98 -11.38 -9.00
N GLU A 198 -5.13 -11.81 -9.50
CA GLU A 198 -5.93 -10.99 -10.41
C GLU A 198 -6.60 -9.81 -9.69
N ARG A 199 -7.06 -10.02 -8.46
CA ARG A 199 -7.71 -8.98 -7.67
C ARG A 199 -6.74 -7.89 -7.23
N ILE A 200 -5.55 -8.25 -6.77
CA ILE A 200 -4.52 -7.28 -6.38
C ILE A 200 -4.03 -6.47 -7.59
N ARG A 201 -3.85 -7.11 -8.75
CA ARG A 201 -3.52 -6.41 -9.98
C ARG A 201 -4.56 -5.34 -10.33
N ARG A 202 -5.85 -5.66 -10.31
CA ARG A 202 -6.95 -4.70 -10.57
C ARG A 202 -6.98 -3.59 -9.52
N LYS A 203 -6.73 -3.93 -8.28
CA LYS A 203 -6.69 -2.97 -7.17
C LYS A 203 -5.56 -1.97 -7.35
N LEU A 204 -4.33 -2.43 -7.55
CA LEU A 204 -3.17 -1.57 -7.79
C LEU A 204 -3.35 -0.71 -9.04
N LEU A 205 -3.88 -1.26 -10.13
CA LEU A 205 -4.20 -0.49 -11.33
C LEU A 205 -5.13 0.70 -11.02
N ARG A 206 -6.18 0.48 -10.22
CA ARG A 206 -7.09 1.55 -9.80
C ARG A 206 -6.40 2.62 -8.95
N GLU A 207 -5.47 2.22 -8.07
CA GLU A 207 -4.73 3.10 -7.17
C GLU A 207 -3.75 4.01 -7.92
N VAL A 208 -2.98 3.43 -8.85
CA VAL A 208 -1.99 4.19 -9.62
C VAL A 208 -2.64 5.09 -10.70
N THR A 209 -3.76 4.66 -11.32
CA THR A 209 -4.44 5.45 -12.35
C THR A 209 -5.20 6.66 -11.78
N ARG A 210 -5.74 6.57 -10.58
CA ARG A 210 -6.34 7.73 -9.90
C ARG A 210 -5.32 8.85 -9.64
N ALA A 211 -4.07 8.50 -9.40
CA ALA A 211 -2.98 9.46 -9.22
C ALA A 211 -2.79 10.32 -10.47
N THR A 212 -2.85 9.74 -11.67
CA THR A 212 -2.67 10.44 -12.94
C THR A 212 -3.84 11.36 -13.29
N ALA A 213 -5.08 10.97 -12.94
CA ALA A 213 -6.27 11.76 -13.20
C ALA A 213 -6.36 13.04 -12.33
N SER A 214 -5.85 13.00 -11.11
CA SER A 214 -5.80 14.17 -10.20
C SER A 214 -4.74 15.19 -10.59
N LEU A 215 -3.74 14.80 -11.38
CA LEU A 215 -2.64 15.67 -11.85
C LEU A 215 -2.91 16.30 -13.23
N ALA A 216 -3.99 15.90 -13.92
CA ALA A 216 -4.37 16.53 -15.17
C ALA A 216 -4.80 18.00 -14.91
N PRO A 217 -4.23 19.01 -15.60
CA PRO A 217 -4.66 20.39 -15.44
C PRO A 217 -6.14 20.49 -15.79
N GLN A 218 -6.95 21.00 -14.86
CA GLN A 218 -8.35 21.30 -15.12
C GLN A 218 -8.40 22.26 -16.31
N GLY A 219 -8.98 21.80 -17.42
CA GLY A 219 -9.00 22.49 -18.69
C GLY A 219 -9.46 23.94 -18.56
N ALA A 220 -8.78 24.84 -19.26
CA ALA A 220 -9.15 26.24 -19.36
C ALA A 220 -10.62 26.37 -19.81
N PRO A 221 -11.37 27.33 -19.29
CA PRO A 221 -12.76 27.56 -19.69
C PRO A 221 -12.84 27.84 -21.18
N HIS A 222 -13.72 27.10 -21.89
CA HIS A 222 -14.04 27.39 -23.28
C HIS A 222 -14.59 28.82 -23.41
N PRO A 223 -14.07 29.65 -24.31
CA PRO A 223 -14.69 30.95 -24.60
C PRO A 223 -16.08 30.70 -25.20
N VAL A 224 -17.10 31.20 -24.53
CA VAL A 224 -18.47 31.29 -25.04
C VAL A 224 -18.46 32.30 -26.21
N ARG A 225 -18.89 31.84 -27.38
CA ARG A 225 -19.22 32.70 -28.51
C ARG A 225 -20.68 33.16 -28.43
#